data_a7f745e740d099201a00ce6d554f48c3
#
_entry.id   a7f745e740d099201a00ce6d554f48c3
#
_cell.length_a   1.000
_cell.length_b   1.000
_cell.length_c   1.000
_cell.angle_alpha   90.00
_cell.angle_beta   90.00
_cell.angle_gamma   90.00
#
_symmetry.space_group_name_H-M   'P 1'
#
loop_
_entity.id
_entity.type
_entity.pdbx_description
1 polymer ?
#
loop_
_entity_poly.entity_id
_entity_poly.type
_entity_poly.pdbx_seq_one_letter_code
_entity_poly.pdbx_strand_id
1 'polypeptide(L)'
;MGIDIHLWIEGKDAEGNWFVINPRYVDYKNPAKVREVKEFTVRRDYTLFSALANIENASSIPYIQENSGLPEDVSDILKEKIDQCDSDQFGFGNISYSELEEYLFTNMHSKHLATIAAVASIQNLYRRINELCFEIVDDDYNSLDKNTVRLVFWFD
;
A
#
# COMPACT_ATOMS: atom_id res chain seq x y z
N MET A 1 -5.22 -8.27 -22.08
CA MET A 1 -4.30 -8.45 -20.94
C MET A 1 -4.79 -7.59 -19.79
N GLY A 2 -4.58 -8.05 -18.59
CA GLY A 2 -5.04 -7.34 -17.40
C GLY A 2 -3.96 -6.44 -16.79
N ILE A 3 -4.40 -5.54 -15.94
CA ILE A 3 -3.52 -4.67 -15.16
C ILE A 3 -3.30 -5.30 -13.79
N ASP A 4 -2.07 -5.31 -13.32
CA ASP A 4 -1.69 -5.74 -11.99
C ASP A 4 -1.10 -4.57 -11.19
N ILE A 5 -1.21 -4.63 -9.86
CA ILE A 5 -0.64 -3.64 -8.96
C ILE A 5 0.60 -4.20 -8.27
N HIS A 6 1.62 -3.38 -8.17
CA HIS A 6 2.78 -3.60 -7.31
C HIS A 6 2.66 -2.68 -6.11
N LEU A 7 2.48 -3.24 -4.94
CA LEU A 7 2.19 -2.50 -3.72
C LEU A 7 3.22 -2.80 -2.64
N TRP A 8 3.70 -1.73 -2.01
CA TRP A 8 4.67 -1.79 -0.93
C TRP A 8 4.20 -0.97 0.25
N ILE A 9 4.43 -1.46 1.45
CA ILE A 9 4.09 -0.75 2.68
C ILE A 9 5.39 -0.22 3.28
N GLU A 10 5.44 1.07 3.53
CA GLU A 10 6.55 1.71 4.20
C GLU A 10 6.14 2.26 5.56
N GLY A 11 7.04 2.11 6.53
CA GLY A 11 6.95 2.74 7.83
C GLY A 11 8.11 3.69 8.05
N LYS A 12 7.93 4.65 8.94
CA LYS A 12 8.94 5.61 9.33
C LYS A 12 9.52 5.23 10.70
N ASP A 13 10.83 5.11 10.78
CA ASP A 13 11.51 4.80 12.05
C ASP A 13 11.63 6.04 12.96
N ALA A 14 12.16 5.85 14.15
CA ALA A 14 12.35 6.93 15.12
C ALA A 14 13.33 8.02 14.66
N GLU A 15 14.19 7.70 13.70
CA GLU A 15 15.17 8.64 13.10
C GLU A 15 14.61 9.40 11.90
N GLY A 16 13.37 9.09 11.50
CA GLY A 16 12.69 9.72 10.38
C GLY A 16 12.98 9.09 9.01
N ASN A 17 13.55 7.89 8.98
CA ASN A 17 13.82 7.18 7.74
C ASN A 17 12.69 6.21 7.40
N TRP A 18 12.32 6.17 6.12
CA TRP A 18 11.34 5.21 5.62
C TRP A 18 12.00 3.86 5.35
N PHE A 19 11.30 2.79 5.72
CA PHE A 19 11.72 1.42 5.47
C PHE A 19 10.53 0.56 5.03
N VAL A 20 10.78 -0.50 4.28
CA VAL A 20 9.71 -1.40 3.82
C VAL A 20 9.27 -2.30 4.95
N ILE A 21 7.97 -2.29 5.24
CA ILE A 21 7.31 -3.22 6.13
C ILE A 21 6.71 -4.33 5.29
N ASN A 22 7.18 -5.55 5.47
CA ASN A 22 6.69 -6.68 4.71
C ASN A 22 6.17 -7.78 5.60
N PRO A 23 5.25 -8.65 5.08
CA PRO A 23 5.00 -9.93 5.70
C PRO A 23 6.33 -10.70 5.76
N ARG A 24 6.96 -10.69 6.91
CA ARG A 24 8.29 -11.28 7.09
C ARG A 24 8.17 -12.78 7.26
N TYR A 25 8.90 -13.51 6.44
CA TYR A 25 9.32 -14.83 6.83
C TYR A 25 10.50 -14.68 7.81
N VAL A 26 10.22 -14.84 9.10
CA VAL A 26 11.28 -14.88 10.10
C VAL A 26 11.76 -16.33 10.18
N ASP A 27 12.96 -16.59 9.69
CA ASP A 27 13.62 -17.87 9.96
C ASP A 27 14.15 -17.84 11.39
N TYR A 28 13.36 -18.39 12.31
CA TYR A 28 13.73 -18.48 13.74
C TYR A 28 14.97 -19.33 13.99
N LYS A 29 15.37 -20.17 13.02
CA LYS A 29 16.54 -21.04 13.13
C LYS A 29 17.83 -20.35 12.71
N ASN A 30 17.74 -19.29 11.91
CA ASN A 30 18.90 -18.54 11.44
C ASN A 30 18.57 -17.03 11.32
N PRO A 31 18.58 -16.30 12.45
CA PRO A 31 18.24 -14.89 12.46
C PRO A 31 19.22 -13.99 11.69
N ALA A 32 20.40 -14.51 11.32
CA ALA A 32 21.38 -13.79 10.50
C ALA A 32 21.08 -13.88 8.99
N LYS A 33 20.11 -14.70 8.56
CA LYS A 33 19.69 -14.76 7.18
C LYS A 33 19.09 -13.43 6.76
N VAL A 34 19.67 -12.83 5.72
CA VAL A 34 19.16 -11.57 5.16
C VAL A 34 17.67 -11.73 4.84
N ARG A 35 16.86 -10.91 5.47
CA ARG A 35 15.40 -10.92 5.30
C ARG A 35 15.09 -10.46 3.88
N GLU A 36 14.60 -11.36 3.05
CA GLU A 36 14.13 -11.01 1.72
C GLU A 36 12.91 -10.10 1.86
N VAL A 37 13.02 -8.91 1.29
CA VAL A 37 11.93 -7.95 1.26
C VAL A 37 10.97 -8.36 0.15
N LYS A 38 9.72 -8.62 0.51
CA LYS A 38 8.68 -9.04 -0.44
C LYS A 38 7.64 -7.95 -0.63
N GLU A 39 7.14 -7.91 -1.85
CA GLU A 39 5.98 -7.10 -2.20
C GLU A 39 4.75 -7.52 -1.39
N PHE A 40 3.91 -6.55 -1.03
CA PHE A 40 2.62 -6.79 -0.39
C PHE A 40 1.65 -7.29 -1.46
N THR A 41 1.28 -8.56 -1.40
CA THR A 41 0.49 -9.21 -2.45
C THR A 41 -0.96 -8.74 -2.43
N VAL A 42 -1.40 -8.18 -3.55
CA VAL A 42 -2.79 -7.79 -3.80
C VAL A 42 -3.27 -8.49 -5.06
N ARG A 43 -4.44 -9.13 -4.98
CA ARG A 43 -5.06 -9.72 -6.15
C ARG A 43 -5.53 -8.64 -7.12
N ARG A 44 -5.61 -8.98 -8.40
CA ARG A 44 -6.19 -8.10 -9.41
C ARG A 44 -7.62 -7.74 -9.03
N ASP A 45 -7.85 -6.48 -8.76
CA ASP A 45 -9.13 -5.91 -8.33
C ASP A 45 -9.27 -4.49 -8.88
N TYR A 46 -9.94 -4.36 -10.02
CA TYR A 46 -10.13 -3.06 -10.67
C TYR A 46 -10.93 -2.06 -9.83
N THR A 47 -11.83 -2.56 -8.97
CA THR A 47 -12.55 -1.72 -8.02
C THR A 47 -11.57 -1.07 -7.03
N LEU A 48 -10.62 -1.85 -6.51
CA LEU A 48 -9.56 -1.34 -5.66
C LEU A 48 -8.66 -0.33 -6.41
N PHE A 49 -8.25 -0.66 -7.64
CA PHE A 49 -7.39 0.21 -8.45
C PHE A 49 -8.07 1.54 -8.76
N SER A 50 -9.38 1.52 -9.04
CA SER A 50 -10.19 2.72 -9.21
C SER A 50 -10.22 3.56 -7.94
N ALA A 51 -10.45 2.95 -6.79
CA ALA A 51 -10.52 3.64 -5.50
C ALA A 51 -9.16 4.19 -5.05
N LEU A 52 -8.07 3.49 -5.30
CA LEU A 52 -6.73 3.96 -4.95
C LEU A 52 -6.25 5.10 -5.85
N ALA A 53 -6.36 4.94 -7.16
CA ALA A 53 -5.61 5.74 -8.12
C ALA A 53 -6.39 6.13 -9.39
N ASN A 54 -7.70 6.00 -9.39
CA ASN A 54 -8.55 6.30 -10.55
C ASN A 54 -8.20 5.49 -11.82
N ILE A 55 -7.67 4.29 -11.65
CA ILE A 55 -7.32 3.40 -12.76
C ILE A 55 -8.56 2.62 -13.20
N GLU A 56 -8.84 2.62 -14.53
CA GLU A 56 -9.97 1.90 -15.14
C GLU A 56 -11.33 2.21 -14.47
N ASN A 57 -11.53 3.47 -14.09
CA ASN A 57 -12.66 3.90 -13.27
C ASN A 57 -13.90 4.27 -14.11
N ALA A 58 -14.44 3.31 -14.86
CA ALA A 58 -15.66 3.51 -15.67
C ALA A 58 -16.92 3.72 -14.82
N SER A 59 -16.92 3.26 -13.57
CA SER A 59 -18.07 3.35 -12.65
C SER A 59 -18.11 4.63 -11.81
N SER A 60 -17.21 5.57 -12.05
CA SER A 60 -17.12 6.84 -11.32
C SER A 60 -17.00 6.66 -9.80
N ILE A 61 -16.20 5.68 -9.37
CA ILE A 61 -15.89 5.43 -7.96
C ILE A 61 -15.08 6.63 -7.42
N PRO A 62 -15.41 7.17 -6.24
CA PRO A 62 -14.54 8.13 -5.57
C PRO A 62 -13.14 7.52 -5.37
N TYR A 63 -12.10 8.27 -5.65
CA TYR A 63 -10.72 7.81 -5.54
C TYR A 63 -9.90 8.67 -4.59
N ILE A 64 -8.85 8.08 -4.03
CA ILE A 64 -8.01 8.74 -3.02
C ILE A 64 -7.06 9.72 -3.69
N GLN A 65 -6.38 9.28 -4.76
CA GLN A 65 -5.42 10.13 -5.47
C GLN A 65 -5.34 9.73 -6.95
N GLU A 66 -4.82 10.62 -7.77
CA GLU A 66 -4.52 10.37 -9.17
C GLU A 66 -3.15 10.96 -9.50
N ASN A 67 -2.27 10.13 -10.08
CA ASN A 67 -0.94 10.56 -10.52
C ASN A 67 -0.12 11.30 -9.46
N SER A 68 -0.19 10.87 -8.19
CA SER A 68 0.57 11.53 -7.12
C SER A 68 2.09 11.34 -7.23
N GLY A 69 2.52 10.35 -8.01
CA GLY A 69 3.93 10.04 -8.18
C GLY A 69 4.53 9.33 -6.97
N LEU A 70 5.83 9.10 -7.05
CA LEU A 70 6.59 8.49 -5.96
C LEU A 70 7.06 9.56 -4.98
N PRO A 71 7.12 9.25 -3.68
CA PRO A 71 7.74 10.15 -2.72
C PRO A 71 9.24 10.32 -3.03
N GLU A 72 9.77 11.52 -2.85
CA GLU A 72 11.20 11.77 -3.02
C GLU A 72 12.05 11.01 -1.99
N ASP A 73 11.49 10.76 -0.81
CA ASP A 73 12.12 10.08 0.31
C ASP A 73 11.78 8.59 0.41
N VAL A 74 11.45 7.95 -0.70
CA VAL A 74 11.21 6.52 -0.77
C VAL A 74 12.43 5.74 -0.24
N SER A 75 12.19 4.61 0.44
CA SER A 75 13.25 3.78 1.01
C SER A 75 14.25 3.30 -0.07
N ASP A 76 15.51 3.08 0.32
CA ASP A 76 16.57 2.67 -0.60
C ASP A 76 16.25 1.37 -1.34
N ILE A 77 15.65 0.40 -0.64
CA ILE A 77 15.21 -0.86 -1.24
C ILE A 77 14.17 -0.62 -2.33
N LEU A 78 13.22 0.26 -2.07
CA LEU A 78 12.17 0.58 -3.02
C LEU A 78 12.70 1.37 -4.21
N LYS A 79 13.63 2.28 -3.97
CA LYS A 79 14.36 3.01 -5.02
C LYS A 79 15.02 2.06 -6.01
N GLU A 80 15.69 1.04 -5.50
CA GLU A 80 16.33 0.00 -6.30
C GLU A 80 15.30 -0.78 -7.13
N LYS A 81 14.15 -1.15 -6.53
CA LYS A 81 13.06 -1.81 -7.24
C LYS A 81 12.48 -0.95 -8.36
N ILE A 82 12.30 0.33 -8.11
CA ILE A 82 11.78 1.30 -9.07
C ILE A 82 12.75 1.50 -10.24
N ASP A 83 14.04 1.58 -9.96
CA ASP A 83 15.09 1.72 -10.99
C ASP A 83 15.16 0.50 -11.92
N GLN A 84 14.64 -0.65 -11.48
CA GLN A 84 14.54 -1.87 -12.27
C GLN A 84 13.23 -1.96 -13.08
N CYS A 85 12.31 -1.00 -12.92
CA CYS A 85 11.04 -1.01 -13.63
C CYS A 85 11.22 -0.75 -15.12
N ASP A 86 10.47 -1.50 -15.92
CA ASP A 86 10.41 -1.32 -17.37
C ASP A 86 9.53 -0.13 -17.76
N SER A 87 9.57 0.24 -19.04
CA SER A 87 8.77 1.32 -19.60
C SER A 87 7.25 1.07 -19.56
N ASP A 88 6.83 -0.17 -19.32
CA ASP A 88 5.43 -0.56 -19.24
C ASP A 88 4.78 -0.25 -17.87
N GLN A 89 5.59 0.16 -16.89
CA GLN A 89 5.11 0.53 -15.57
C GLN A 89 4.49 1.93 -15.60
N PHE A 90 3.36 2.10 -14.95
CA PHE A 90 2.64 3.37 -14.93
C PHE A 90 1.88 3.59 -13.61
N GLY A 91 1.28 4.76 -13.45
CA GLY A 91 0.40 5.06 -12.32
C GLY A 91 1.11 5.04 -10.97
N PHE A 92 2.38 5.46 -10.94
CA PHE A 92 3.14 5.57 -9.70
C PHE A 92 2.43 6.49 -8.72
N GLY A 93 2.25 6.00 -7.50
CA GLY A 93 1.54 6.74 -6.48
C GLY A 93 1.95 6.38 -5.07
N ASN A 94 1.49 7.22 -4.15
CA ASN A 94 1.64 6.97 -2.73
C ASN A 94 0.40 7.46 -1.98
N ILE A 95 0.02 6.73 -0.94
CA ILE A 95 -1.15 7.01 -0.11
C ILE A 95 -0.75 6.76 1.33
N SER A 96 -1.07 7.70 2.23
CA SER A 96 -0.89 7.49 3.65
C SER A 96 -1.95 6.52 4.20
N TYR A 97 -1.63 5.85 5.29
CA TYR A 97 -2.60 5.02 6.02
C TYR A 97 -3.81 5.86 6.49
N SER A 98 -3.57 7.10 6.87
CA SER A 98 -4.63 8.04 7.26
C SER A 98 -5.60 8.36 6.12
N GLU A 99 -5.10 8.43 4.88
CA GLU A 99 -5.95 8.65 3.69
C GLU A 99 -6.86 7.44 3.42
N LEU A 100 -6.42 6.22 3.72
CA LEU A 100 -7.29 5.03 3.67
C LEU A 100 -8.42 5.15 4.69
N GLU A 101 -8.12 5.54 5.92
CA GLU A 101 -9.12 5.76 6.97
C GLU A 101 -10.13 6.84 6.56
N GLU A 102 -9.67 7.94 6.03
CA GLU A 102 -10.50 9.04 5.56
C GLU A 102 -11.44 8.60 4.43
N TYR A 103 -10.94 7.82 3.50
CA TYR A 103 -11.76 7.25 2.42
C TYR A 103 -12.90 6.39 2.97
N LEU A 104 -12.60 5.51 3.92
CA LEU A 104 -13.60 4.65 4.57
C LEU A 104 -14.65 5.49 5.31
N PHE A 105 -14.22 6.46 6.09
CA PHE A 105 -15.11 7.33 6.83
C PHE A 105 -16.02 8.15 5.91
N THR A 106 -15.48 8.70 4.85
CA THR A 106 -16.21 9.55 3.90
C THR A 106 -17.25 8.75 3.09
N ASN A 107 -16.94 7.51 2.71
CA ASN A 107 -17.74 6.74 1.75
C ASN A 107 -18.55 5.59 2.36
N MET A 108 -18.43 5.33 3.66
CA MET A 108 -19.05 4.17 4.34
C MET A 108 -20.58 4.14 4.28
N HIS A 109 -21.23 5.29 4.06
CA HIS A 109 -22.69 5.38 3.97
C HIS A 109 -23.20 5.61 2.55
N SER A 110 -22.36 5.46 1.54
CA SER A 110 -22.76 5.61 0.14
C SER A 110 -23.83 4.58 -0.23
N LYS A 111 -24.77 5.02 -1.08
CA LYS A 111 -25.78 4.14 -1.67
C LYS A 111 -25.44 3.72 -3.11
N HIS A 112 -24.37 4.26 -3.67
CA HIS A 112 -23.87 3.91 -4.99
C HIS A 112 -23.21 2.53 -4.95
N LEU A 113 -23.72 1.56 -5.70
CA LEU A 113 -23.27 0.17 -5.62
C LEU A 113 -21.78 -0.02 -5.87
N ALA A 114 -21.24 0.69 -6.87
CA ALA A 114 -19.81 0.63 -7.17
C ALA A 114 -18.96 1.19 -6.02
N THR A 115 -19.43 2.24 -5.36
CA THR A 115 -18.76 2.82 -4.18
C THR A 115 -18.82 1.87 -2.98
N ILE A 116 -19.93 1.19 -2.77
CA ILE A 116 -20.06 0.16 -1.71
C ILE A 116 -19.02 -0.95 -1.92
N ALA A 117 -18.86 -1.41 -3.16
CA ALA A 117 -17.85 -2.41 -3.50
C ALA A 117 -16.42 -1.88 -3.27
N ALA A 118 -16.17 -0.62 -3.61
CA ALA A 118 -14.88 0.04 -3.40
C ALA A 118 -14.54 0.17 -1.90
N VAL A 119 -15.51 0.55 -1.08
CA VAL A 119 -15.36 0.59 0.39
C VAL A 119 -14.97 -0.78 0.93
N ALA A 120 -15.61 -1.85 0.45
CA ALA A 120 -15.28 -3.21 0.87
C ALA A 120 -13.84 -3.60 0.48
N SER A 121 -13.39 -3.27 -0.73
CA SER A 121 -12.01 -3.52 -1.19
C SER A 121 -10.98 -2.72 -0.37
N ILE A 122 -11.23 -1.45 -0.12
CA ILE A 122 -10.35 -0.60 0.70
C ILE A 122 -10.34 -1.09 2.15
N GLN A 123 -11.49 -1.49 2.70
CA GLN A 123 -11.57 -2.02 4.07
C GLN A 123 -10.76 -3.30 4.23
N ASN A 124 -10.79 -4.19 3.26
CA ASN A 124 -9.97 -5.40 3.26
C ASN A 124 -8.48 -5.07 3.24
N LEU A 125 -8.05 -4.16 2.38
CA LEU A 125 -6.66 -3.69 2.31
C LEU A 125 -6.24 -3.03 3.64
N TYR A 126 -7.06 -2.13 4.15
CA TYR A 126 -6.85 -1.45 5.44
C TYR A 126 -6.66 -2.45 6.59
N ARG A 127 -7.52 -3.45 6.69
CA ARG A 127 -7.45 -4.49 7.71
C ARG A 127 -6.14 -5.28 7.61
N ARG A 128 -5.74 -5.68 6.41
CA ARG A 128 -4.50 -6.42 6.18
C ARG A 128 -3.26 -5.60 6.56
N ILE A 129 -3.26 -4.31 6.26
CA ILE A 129 -2.17 -3.41 6.66
C ILE A 129 -2.15 -3.23 8.17
N ASN A 130 -3.32 -3.09 8.79
CA ASN A 130 -3.45 -2.97 10.24
C ASN A 130 -2.89 -4.20 10.98
N GLU A 131 -3.23 -5.40 10.50
CA GLU A 131 -2.68 -6.65 11.03
C GLU A 131 -1.15 -6.69 10.90
N LEU A 132 -0.62 -6.29 9.74
CA LEU A 132 0.81 -6.28 9.48
C LEU A 132 1.58 -5.31 10.39
N CYS A 133 1.05 -4.10 10.56
CA CYS A 133 1.79 -3.01 11.19
C CYS A 133 1.55 -2.87 12.70
N PHE A 134 0.37 -3.27 13.18
CA PHE A 134 -0.08 -2.92 14.52
C PHE A 134 -0.51 -4.10 15.38
N GLU A 135 -0.89 -5.23 14.80
CA GLU A 135 -1.33 -6.43 15.54
C GLU A 135 -0.24 -7.49 15.64
N ILE A 136 0.58 -7.64 14.61
CA ILE A 136 1.75 -8.53 14.66
C ILE A 136 2.92 -7.70 15.17
N VAL A 137 2.98 -7.57 16.48
CA VAL A 137 4.02 -6.78 17.16
C VAL A 137 5.34 -7.54 17.11
N ASP A 138 6.23 -7.13 16.21
CA ASP A 138 7.66 -7.32 16.36
C ASP A 138 8.22 -6.10 17.11
N ASP A 139 9.18 -6.27 18.01
CA ASP A 139 9.78 -5.19 18.81
C ASP A 139 10.29 -4.03 17.95
N ASP A 140 10.68 -4.31 16.70
CA ASP A 140 11.12 -3.31 15.72
C ASP A 140 10.01 -2.33 15.29
N TYR A 141 8.73 -2.67 15.49
CA TYR A 141 7.57 -1.88 15.03
C TYR A 141 6.77 -1.21 16.15
N ASN A 142 7.19 -1.36 17.41
CA ASN A 142 6.49 -0.79 18.55
C ASN A 142 6.36 0.74 18.51
N SER A 143 7.14 1.43 17.68
CA SER A 143 7.12 2.88 17.54
C SER A 143 6.28 3.38 16.35
N LEU A 144 5.69 2.48 15.55
CA LEU A 144 4.88 2.89 14.41
C LEU A 144 3.52 3.39 14.86
N ASP A 145 3.13 4.54 14.33
CA ASP A 145 1.77 5.07 14.44
C ASP A 145 1.16 5.25 13.05
N LYS A 146 -0.13 5.57 13.01
CA LYS A 146 -0.89 5.71 11.78
C LYS A 146 -0.36 6.78 10.81
N ASN A 147 0.35 7.79 11.33
CA ASN A 147 0.90 8.88 10.54
C ASN A 147 2.26 8.53 9.94
N THR A 148 2.85 7.40 10.36
CA THR A 148 4.16 6.95 9.93
C THR A 148 4.10 5.70 9.05
N VAL A 149 2.96 5.43 8.45
CA VAL A 149 2.74 4.32 7.51
C VAL A 149 2.16 4.85 6.21
N ARG A 150 2.71 4.40 5.09
CA ARG A 150 2.22 4.74 3.75
C ARG A 150 2.29 3.57 2.80
N LEU A 151 1.48 3.61 1.75
CA LEU A 151 1.52 2.72 0.61
C LEU A 151 2.29 3.40 -0.51
N VAL A 152 3.15 2.64 -1.17
CA VAL A 152 3.81 3.05 -2.42
C VAL A 152 3.48 1.99 -3.46
N PHE A 153 3.02 2.41 -4.63
CA PHE A 153 2.53 1.47 -5.63
C PHE A 153 2.70 1.97 -7.06
N TRP A 154 2.61 1.04 -7.99
CA TRP A 154 2.50 1.28 -9.42
C TRP A 154 1.77 0.13 -10.09
N PHE A 155 1.48 0.28 -11.37
CA PHE A 155 0.76 -0.69 -12.18
C PHE A 155 1.57 -1.13 -13.40
N ASP A 156 1.25 -2.31 -13.92
CA ASP A 156 1.81 -2.82 -15.18
C ASP A 156 0.79 -3.58 -16.05
#